data_84af0796d8eee2319eba2f00022c1a38
#
_entry.id   84af0796d8eee2319eba2f00022c1a38
#
_cell.length_a   1.000
_cell.length_b   1.000
_cell.length_c   1.000
_cell.angle_alpha   90.00
_cell.angle_beta   90.00
_cell.angle_gamma   90.00
#
_symmetry.space_group_name_H-M   'P 1'
#
loop_
_entity.id
_entity.type
_entity.pdbx_description
1 polymer ?
#
loop_
_entity_poly.entity_id
_entity_poly.type
_entity_poly.pdbx_seq_one_letter_code
_entity_poly.pdbx_strand_id
1 'polypeptide(L)' 'IRDSKRMVQESRERGMLIDATYGRKTASIFIMDSDHVVLSALPPERFAPKEERENEE' A
#
# COMPACT_ATOMS: atom_id res chain seq x y z
N ILE A 1 -0.74 13.02 -6.72
CA ILE A 1 -2.01 12.45 -6.46
C ILE A 1 -2.62 11.87 -7.69
N ARG A 2 -2.60 12.62 -8.77
CA ARG A 2 -3.06 12.04 -10.01
C ARG A 2 -2.23 10.86 -10.40
N ASP A 3 -0.96 10.90 -10.08
CA ASP A 3 -0.08 9.80 -10.41
C ASP A 3 -0.45 8.56 -9.62
N SER A 4 -0.91 8.72 -8.39
CA SER A 4 -1.32 7.57 -7.61
C SER A 4 -2.55 6.90 -8.21
N LYS A 5 -3.50 7.71 -8.66
CA LYS A 5 -4.68 7.13 -9.27
C LYS A 5 -4.33 6.42 -10.56
N ARG A 6 -3.44 7.00 -11.35
CA ARG A 6 -3.05 6.37 -12.59
C ARG A 6 -2.33 5.06 -12.32
N MET A 7 -1.46 5.04 -11.32
CA MET A 7 -0.72 3.84 -10.99
C MET A 7 -1.67 2.73 -10.58
N VAL A 8 -2.67 3.05 -9.77
CA VAL A 8 -3.63 2.06 -9.33
C VAL A 8 -4.40 1.53 -10.52
N GLN A 9 -4.82 2.43 -11.43
CA GLN A 9 -5.57 2.02 -12.58
C GLN A 9 -4.76 1.10 -13.46
N GLU A 10 -3.50 1.44 -13.70
CA GLU A 10 -2.65 0.61 -14.53
C GLU A 10 -2.40 -0.74 -13.89
N SER A 11 -2.21 -0.77 -12.59
CA SER A 11 -2.00 -2.03 -11.91
C SER A 11 -3.23 -2.92 -12.02
N ARG A 12 -4.40 -2.31 -11.93
CA ARG A 12 -5.62 -3.08 -12.06
C ARG A 12 -5.73 -3.69 -13.45
N GLU A 13 -5.37 -2.91 -14.47
CA GLU A 13 -5.46 -3.42 -15.83
C GLU A 13 -4.45 -4.52 -16.10
N ARG A 14 -3.33 -4.49 -15.39
CA ARG A 14 -2.33 -5.52 -15.56
C ARG A 14 -2.58 -6.74 -14.69
N GLY A 15 -3.58 -6.69 -13.84
CA GLY A 15 -3.83 -7.78 -12.92
C GLY A 15 -2.84 -7.81 -11.79
N MET A 16 -2.20 -6.67 -11.49
CA MET A 16 -1.20 -6.58 -10.44
C MET A 16 -1.71 -5.83 -9.22
N LEU A 17 -3.00 -5.57 -9.16
CA LEU A 17 -3.55 -4.82 -8.03
C LEU A 17 -4.13 -5.77 -7.00
N ILE A 18 -3.76 -5.55 -5.75
CA ILE A 18 -4.29 -6.31 -4.63
C ILE A 18 -5.07 -5.34 -3.75
N ASP A 19 -6.36 -5.54 -3.66
CA ASP A 19 -7.21 -4.65 -2.88
C ASP A 19 -7.49 -5.29 -1.55
N ALA A 20 -6.83 -4.81 -0.52
CA ALA A 20 -7.00 -5.33 0.83
C ALA A 20 -7.78 -4.37 1.70
N THR A 21 -8.61 -3.53 1.10
CA THR A 21 -9.40 -2.58 1.88
C THR A 21 -10.70 -3.17 2.36
N TYR A 22 -11.15 -4.24 1.73
CA TYR A 22 -12.41 -4.89 2.09
C TYR A 22 -13.56 -3.91 2.00
N GLY A 23 -13.54 -3.06 0.95
CA GLY A 23 -14.63 -2.12 0.75
C GLY A 23 -14.50 -0.85 1.53
N ARG A 24 -13.42 -0.68 2.30
CA ARG A 24 -13.24 0.54 3.06
C ARG A 24 -12.43 1.53 2.25
N LYS A 25 -12.34 2.73 2.77
CA LYS A 25 -11.58 3.75 2.10
C LYS A 25 -10.10 3.42 2.14
N THR A 26 -9.42 3.63 1.03
CA THR A 26 -7.99 3.36 0.96
C THR A 26 -7.24 4.40 1.78
N ALA A 27 -6.43 3.93 2.71
CA ALA A 27 -5.64 4.81 3.55
C ALA A 27 -4.16 4.75 3.20
N SER A 28 -3.70 3.67 2.59
CA SER A 28 -2.30 3.57 2.21
C SER A 28 -2.16 2.69 0.97
N ILE A 29 -1.09 2.91 0.25
CA ILE A 29 -0.81 2.19 -0.99
C ILE A 29 0.63 1.71 -0.89
N PHE A 30 0.85 0.43 -1.14
CA PHE A 30 2.19 -0.15 -1.10
C PHE A 30 2.55 -0.69 -2.47
N ILE A 31 3.78 -0.46 -2.87
CA ILE A 31 4.29 -0.99 -4.12
C ILE A 31 5.32 -2.05 -3.79
N MET A 32 5.08 -3.26 -4.27
CA MET A 32 5.95 -4.38 -3.99
C MET A 32 7.07 -4.47 -5.01
N ASP A 33 8.11 -5.17 -4.66
CA ASP A 33 9.21 -5.38 -5.59
C ASP A 33 8.76 -6.09 -6.85
N SER A 34 7.70 -6.85 -6.75
CA SER A 34 7.16 -7.57 -7.90
C SER A 34 6.26 -6.70 -8.76
N ASP A 35 6.20 -5.40 -8.47
CA ASP A 35 5.35 -4.46 -9.18
C ASP A 35 3.88 -4.60 -8.85
N HIS A 36 3.56 -5.40 -7.87
CA HIS A 36 2.18 -5.43 -7.39
C HIS A 36 1.91 -4.19 -6.56
N VAL A 37 0.68 -3.69 -6.64
CA VAL A 37 0.26 -2.55 -5.85
C VAL A 37 -0.81 -3.03 -4.89
N VAL A 38 -0.62 -2.73 -3.61
CA VAL A 38 -1.55 -3.18 -2.57
C VAL A 38 -2.25 -1.96 -1.99
N LEU A 39 -3.59 -2.01 -1.97
CA LEU A 39 -4.37 -0.97 -1.35
C LEU A 39 -4.78 -1.45 0.03
N SER A 40 -4.62 -0.60 1.03
CA SER A 40 -4.95 -0.97 2.40
C SER A 40 -5.81 0.10 3.05
N ALA A 41 -6.69 -0.31 3.92
CA ALA A 41 -7.52 0.62 4.68
C ALA A 41 -6.84 1.05 5.97
N LEU A 42 -5.65 0.50 6.27
CA LEU A 42 -4.94 0.90 7.47
C LEU A 42 -3.97 2.02 7.15
N PRO A 43 -3.78 2.96 8.08
CA PRO A 43 -2.86 4.07 7.82
C PRO A 43 -1.42 3.57 7.76
N PRO A 44 -0.55 4.32 7.09
CA PRO A 44 0.82 3.85 6.91
C PRO A 44 1.56 3.60 8.21
N GLU A 45 1.25 4.33 9.24
CA GLU A 45 1.98 4.14 10.48
C GLU A 45 1.69 2.81 11.12
N ARG A 46 0.62 2.11 10.71
CA ARG A 46 0.37 0.78 11.24
C ARG A 46 1.34 -0.23 10.66
N PHE A 47 2.05 0.14 9.61
CA PHE A 47 3.02 -0.74 9.00
C PHE A 47 4.43 -0.25 9.21
N ALA A 48 4.62 0.82 9.96
CA ALA A 48 5.95 1.37 10.13
C ALA A 48 6.82 0.37 10.87
N PRO A 49 8.07 0.27 10.48
CA PRO A 49 8.96 -0.63 11.18
C PRO A 49 9.14 -0.18 12.61
N LYS A 50 9.44 -1.13 13.45
CA LYS A 50 9.64 -0.83 14.83
C LYS A 50 11.07 -0.89 15.23
N GLU A 51 11.93 -0.71 14.28
CA GLU A 51 13.32 -0.83 14.57
C GLU A 51 13.76 0.23 15.52
N GLU A 52 13.08 1.35 15.54
CA GLU A 52 13.51 2.35 16.46
C GLU A 52 13.34 1.87 17.86
N ARG A 53 12.40 0.97 18.11
CA ARG A 53 12.27 0.46 19.43
C ARG A 53 13.34 -0.49 19.74
N GLU A 54 13.77 -1.23 18.76
CA GLU A 54 14.82 -2.13 19.01
C GLU A 54 16.08 -1.45 19.27
N ASN A 55 16.23 -0.28 18.70
CA ASN A 55 17.45 0.41 18.91
C ASN A 55 17.64 0.79 20.34
N GLU A 56 16.59 0.77 21.08
CA GLU A 56 16.75 1.17 22.41
C GLU A 56 17.40 0.20 23.26
N GLU A 57 17.38 -1.02 22.89
CA GLU A 57 17.99 -1.95 23.71
C GLU A 57 19.33 -2.00 23.48
#